data_cab960cc4f6099244390d8467915d56a
#
_entry.id   cab960cc4f6099244390d8467915d56a
#
_cell.length_a   1.000
_cell.length_b   1.000
_cell.length_c   1.000
_cell.angle_alpha   90.00
_cell.angle_beta   90.00
_cell.angle_gamma   90.00
#
_symmetry.space_group_name_H-M   'P 1'
#
loop_
_entity.id
_entity.type
_entity.pdbx_description
1 polymer ?
#
loop_
_entity_poly.entity_id
_entity_poly.type
_entity_poly.pdbx_seq_one_letter_code
_entity_poly.pdbx_strand_id
1 'polypeptide(L)'
;LTVSTFITWSQTTSTLTWYTDISLASQAATTENKPMLLFFTGSDWCGWCHRLQREVFNTTQFTTWASTDVILVELDFPRNKVLPQNIKEQNQLLQQQFAVQGYPTVWFVNVTKVEDKFNLAPLNSQGYLQGGPDVWITNAKSILNGGK
;
A
#
# COMPACT_ATOMS: atom_id res chain seq x y z
N LEU A 1 1.25 51.61 17.24
CA LEU A 1 0.89 50.81 16.05
C LEU A 1 1.52 49.42 16.22
N THR A 2 0.74 48.45 16.65
CA THR A 2 1.14 47.05 16.80
C THR A 2 0.79 46.32 15.49
N VAL A 3 1.82 45.84 14.80
CA VAL A 3 1.64 45.00 13.61
C VAL A 3 1.49 43.55 14.08
N SER A 4 0.26 43.02 14.00
CA SER A 4 0.01 41.59 14.23
C SER A 4 0.37 40.80 12.97
N THR A 5 1.45 40.05 13.03
CA THR A 5 1.82 39.07 11.99
C THR A 5 0.96 37.82 12.17
N PHE A 6 0.02 37.61 11.24
CA PHE A 6 -0.69 36.34 11.13
C PHE A 6 0.22 35.30 10.47
N ILE A 7 0.64 34.30 11.24
CA ILE A 7 1.34 33.13 10.70
C ILE A 7 0.27 32.20 10.14
N THR A 8 0.11 32.17 8.83
CA THR A 8 -0.75 31.19 8.16
C THR A 8 0.01 29.84 8.11
N TRP A 9 -0.45 28.90 8.91
CA TRP A 9 -0.01 27.53 8.78
C TRP A 9 -0.61 26.94 7.50
N SER A 10 0.22 26.78 6.47
CA SER A 10 -0.20 26.04 5.28
C SER A 10 -0.30 24.56 5.68
N GLN A 11 -1.53 24.04 5.78
CA GLN A 11 -1.75 22.61 5.93
C GLN A 11 -1.45 21.96 4.59
N THR A 12 -0.25 21.39 4.45
CA THR A 12 0.07 20.47 3.36
C THR A 12 -0.73 19.19 3.61
N THR A 13 -1.86 19.02 2.89
CA THR A 13 -2.53 17.72 2.80
C THR A 13 -1.56 16.76 2.12
N SER A 14 -0.97 15.85 2.91
CA SER A 14 -0.12 14.79 2.40
C SER A 14 -0.97 13.86 1.53
N THR A 15 -0.74 13.88 0.20
CA THR A 15 -1.37 12.96 -0.74
C THR A 15 -0.53 11.70 -0.83
N LEU A 16 -1.14 10.52 -0.59
CA LEU A 16 -0.46 9.23 -0.71
C LEU A 16 -0.17 8.91 -2.18
N THR A 17 1.01 8.38 -2.45
CA THR A 17 1.38 7.84 -3.76
C THR A 17 1.15 6.34 -3.76
N TRP A 18 0.27 5.88 -4.65
CA TRP A 18 0.05 4.47 -4.91
C TRP A 18 0.72 4.07 -6.23
N TYR A 19 1.75 3.25 -6.14
CA TYR A 19 2.43 2.71 -7.31
C TYR A 19 1.59 1.60 -7.94
N THR A 20 1.68 1.46 -9.25
CA THR A 20 1.11 0.33 -10.00
C THR A 20 2.18 -0.52 -10.67
N ASP A 21 3.39 0.01 -10.78
CA ASP A 21 4.57 -0.67 -11.32
C ASP A 21 5.45 -1.13 -10.15
N ILE A 22 5.63 -2.45 -10.03
CA ILE A 22 6.39 -3.04 -8.92
C ILE A 22 7.88 -2.67 -8.97
N SER A 23 8.44 -2.44 -10.15
CA SER A 23 9.84 -2.05 -10.29
C SER A 23 10.07 -0.64 -9.75
N LEU A 24 9.19 0.30 -10.09
CA LEU A 24 9.25 1.67 -9.58
C LEU A 24 9.02 1.71 -8.07
N ALA A 25 8.06 0.92 -7.58
CA ALA A 25 7.81 0.79 -6.14
C ALA A 25 9.02 0.21 -5.40
N SER A 26 9.64 -0.82 -5.96
CA SER A 26 10.83 -1.46 -5.38
C SER A 26 12.02 -0.50 -5.33
N GLN A 27 12.17 0.32 -6.35
CA GLN A 27 13.19 1.37 -6.36
C GLN A 27 12.96 2.40 -5.25
N ALA A 28 11.71 2.85 -5.09
CA ALA A 28 11.33 3.76 -4.00
C ALA A 28 11.58 3.12 -2.63
N ALA A 29 11.17 1.85 -2.46
CA ALA A 29 11.34 1.10 -1.21
C ALA A 29 12.81 0.98 -0.80
N THR A 30 13.71 0.67 -1.74
CA THR A 30 15.15 0.58 -1.45
C THR A 30 15.78 1.94 -1.21
N THR A 31 15.39 2.97 -1.95
CA THR A 31 15.89 4.35 -1.79
C THR A 31 15.48 4.93 -0.43
N GLU A 32 14.22 4.71 -0.02
CA GLU A 32 13.68 5.25 1.23
C GLU A 32 13.85 4.30 2.42
N ASN A 33 14.37 3.10 2.19
CA ASN A 33 14.52 2.04 3.19
C ASN A 33 13.21 1.73 3.92
N LYS A 34 12.16 1.48 3.14
CA LYS A 34 10.82 1.17 3.63
C LYS A 34 10.34 -0.16 3.07
N PRO A 35 9.55 -0.95 3.84
CA PRO A 35 8.84 -2.10 3.29
C PRO A 35 7.73 -1.65 2.32
N MET A 36 7.27 -2.56 1.48
CA MET A 36 6.11 -2.33 0.61
C MET A 36 4.86 -2.96 1.19
N LEU A 37 3.75 -2.28 0.97
CA LEU A 37 2.39 -2.78 1.16
C LEU A 37 1.83 -3.07 -0.23
N LEU A 38 1.56 -4.36 -0.51
CA LEU A 38 1.01 -4.82 -1.78
C LEU A 38 -0.49 -5.07 -1.63
N PHE A 39 -1.31 -4.19 -2.20
CA PHE A 39 -2.77 -4.29 -2.16
C PHE A 39 -3.30 -4.97 -3.41
N PHE A 40 -3.65 -6.25 -3.28
CA PHE A 40 -4.32 -7.02 -4.32
C PHE A 40 -5.82 -6.74 -4.26
N THR A 41 -6.37 -6.19 -5.32
CA THR A 41 -7.74 -5.66 -5.34
C THR A 41 -8.46 -5.92 -6.66
N GLY A 42 -9.78 -5.86 -6.62
CA GLY A 42 -10.65 -5.80 -7.79
C GLY A 42 -11.37 -4.46 -7.82
N SER A 43 -10.74 -3.43 -8.39
CA SER A 43 -11.14 -2.03 -8.23
C SER A 43 -12.56 -1.72 -8.70
N ASP A 44 -13.05 -2.44 -9.71
CA ASP A 44 -14.37 -2.17 -10.32
C ASP A 44 -15.45 -3.22 -9.98
N TRP A 45 -15.15 -4.19 -9.10
CA TRP A 45 -16.12 -5.24 -8.78
C TRP A 45 -16.08 -5.73 -7.33
N CYS A 46 -14.98 -5.51 -6.58
CA CYS A 46 -14.78 -6.11 -5.26
C CYS A 46 -15.37 -5.23 -4.15
N GLY A 47 -16.53 -5.60 -3.61
CA GLY A 47 -17.21 -4.86 -2.54
C GLY A 47 -16.40 -4.76 -1.24
N TRP A 48 -15.73 -5.83 -0.83
CA TRP A 48 -14.87 -5.82 0.36
C TRP A 48 -13.62 -4.98 0.18
N CYS A 49 -13.09 -4.89 -1.04
CA CYS A 49 -11.97 -3.98 -1.35
C CYS A 49 -12.39 -2.52 -1.22
N HIS A 50 -13.57 -2.16 -1.74
CA HIS A 50 -14.13 -0.82 -1.58
C HIS A 50 -14.37 -0.48 -0.12
N ARG A 51 -14.81 -1.45 0.68
CA ARG A 51 -15.02 -1.28 2.11
C ARG A 51 -13.70 -1.02 2.85
N LEU A 52 -12.64 -1.77 2.52
CA LEU A 52 -11.30 -1.56 3.07
C LEU A 52 -10.78 -0.16 2.73
N GLN A 53 -10.95 0.28 1.48
CA GLN A 53 -10.55 1.63 1.08
C GLN A 53 -11.32 2.69 1.87
N ARG A 54 -12.63 2.56 1.98
CA ARG A 54 -13.47 3.54 2.66
C ARG A 54 -13.20 3.59 4.17
N GLU A 55 -13.06 2.44 4.82
CA GLU A 55 -12.93 2.35 6.28
C GLU A 55 -11.50 2.53 6.78
N VAL A 56 -10.49 2.28 5.93
CA VAL A 56 -9.09 2.31 6.32
C VAL A 56 -8.26 3.25 5.43
N PHE A 57 -8.11 2.94 4.16
CA PHE A 57 -7.13 3.62 3.29
C PHE A 57 -7.44 5.09 3.04
N ASN A 58 -8.72 5.47 3.03
CA ASN A 58 -9.17 6.86 2.83
C ASN A 58 -9.26 7.65 4.13
N THR A 59 -8.67 7.17 5.21
CA THR A 59 -8.67 7.85 6.51
C THR A 59 -7.39 8.64 6.73
N THR A 60 -7.49 9.69 7.56
CA THR A 60 -6.32 10.48 7.97
C THR A 60 -5.31 9.64 8.72
N GLN A 61 -5.77 8.72 9.57
CA GLN A 61 -4.91 7.82 10.34
C GLN A 61 -4.04 6.96 9.43
N PHE A 62 -4.63 6.40 8.37
CA PHE A 62 -3.88 5.61 7.41
C PHE A 62 -2.88 6.48 6.63
N THR A 63 -3.30 7.65 6.15
CA THR A 63 -2.42 8.57 5.42
C THR A 63 -1.22 8.97 6.26
N THR A 64 -1.42 9.30 7.52
CA THR A 64 -0.33 9.68 8.43
C THR A 64 0.67 8.55 8.63
N TRP A 65 0.18 7.34 8.89
CA TRP A 65 1.04 6.18 9.07
C TRP A 65 1.73 5.76 7.78
N ALA A 66 0.98 5.59 6.70
CA ALA A 66 1.51 5.03 5.45
C ALA A 66 2.53 5.95 4.79
N SER A 67 2.36 7.27 4.89
CA SER A 67 3.28 8.23 4.28
C SER A 67 4.71 8.14 4.83
N THR A 68 4.87 7.65 6.06
CA THR A 68 6.19 7.53 6.72
C THR A 68 6.72 6.11 6.74
N ASP A 69 5.85 5.10 6.76
CA ASP A 69 6.23 3.74 7.16
C ASP A 69 6.31 2.73 6.00
N VAL A 70 5.58 2.94 4.91
CA VAL A 70 5.50 1.97 3.81
C VAL A 70 5.47 2.64 2.44
N ILE A 71 5.86 1.89 1.42
CA ILE A 71 5.61 2.22 0.02
C ILE A 71 4.35 1.46 -0.42
N LEU A 72 3.40 2.17 -1.00
CA LEU A 72 2.08 1.63 -1.34
C LEU A 72 2.03 1.17 -2.79
N VAL A 73 1.58 -0.06 -3.01
CA VAL A 73 1.43 -0.65 -4.36
C VAL A 73 0.02 -1.18 -4.52
N GLU A 74 -0.69 -0.73 -5.56
CA GLU A 74 -1.98 -1.27 -5.95
C GLU A 74 -1.81 -2.25 -7.10
N LEU A 75 -2.22 -3.48 -6.88
CA LEU A 75 -2.19 -4.57 -7.87
C LEU A 75 -3.63 -4.94 -8.20
N ASP A 76 -4.14 -4.36 -9.29
CA ASP A 76 -5.55 -4.43 -9.65
C ASP A 76 -5.85 -5.61 -10.59
N PHE A 77 -7.02 -6.20 -10.39
CA PHE A 77 -7.58 -7.28 -11.21
C PHE A 77 -8.98 -6.87 -11.68
N PRO A 78 -9.07 -5.86 -12.57
CA PRO A 78 -10.36 -5.33 -12.99
C PRO A 78 -11.10 -6.28 -13.92
N ARG A 79 -12.43 -6.15 -13.97
CA ARG A 79 -13.30 -6.88 -14.92
C ARG A 79 -13.79 -6.01 -16.07
N ASN A 80 -13.95 -4.70 -15.82
CA ASN A 80 -14.60 -3.77 -16.76
C ASN A 80 -13.65 -2.74 -17.36
N LYS A 81 -12.42 -2.65 -16.90
CA LYS A 81 -11.40 -1.78 -17.48
C LYS A 81 -10.18 -2.59 -17.92
N VAL A 82 -9.45 -2.05 -18.89
CA VAL A 82 -8.26 -2.68 -19.45
C VAL A 82 -7.02 -2.04 -18.86
N LEU A 83 -6.12 -2.87 -18.30
CA LEU A 83 -4.80 -2.44 -17.87
C LEU A 83 -3.79 -2.55 -19.02
N PRO A 84 -2.69 -1.76 -19.01
CA PRO A 84 -1.55 -2.02 -19.88
C PRO A 84 -1.11 -3.48 -19.75
N GLN A 85 -0.74 -4.11 -20.88
CA GLN A 85 -0.43 -5.54 -20.93
C GLN A 85 0.70 -5.93 -19.96
N ASN A 86 1.75 -5.12 -19.88
CA ASN A 86 2.86 -5.35 -18.96
C ASN A 86 2.44 -5.32 -17.48
N ILE A 87 1.50 -4.45 -17.13
CA ILE A 87 0.97 -4.36 -15.75
C ILE A 87 0.06 -5.55 -15.45
N LYS A 88 -0.77 -5.96 -16.40
CA LYS A 88 -1.62 -7.14 -16.28
C LYS A 88 -0.77 -8.40 -16.04
N GLU A 89 0.28 -8.59 -16.80
CA GLU A 89 1.20 -9.72 -16.66
C GLU A 89 1.93 -9.69 -15.32
N GLN A 90 2.44 -8.51 -14.93
CA GLN A 90 3.05 -8.30 -13.63
C GLN A 90 2.12 -8.72 -12.49
N ASN A 91 0.86 -8.24 -12.53
CA ASN A 91 -0.10 -8.51 -11.45
C ASN A 91 -0.43 -10.00 -11.36
N GLN A 92 -0.55 -10.69 -12.50
CA GLN A 92 -0.78 -12.14 -12.54
C GLN A 92 0.41 -12.92 -11.95
N LEU A 93 1.64 -12.54 -12.26
CA LEU A 93 2.84 -13.17 -11.73
C LEU A 93 2.93 -12.97 -10.21
N LEU A 94 2.67 -11.77 -9.72
CA LEU A 94 2.67 -11.46 -8.29
C LEU A 94 1.56 -12.20 -7.55
N GLN A 95 0.37 -12.30 -8.15
CA GLN A 95 -0.73 -13.09 -7.58
C GLN A 95 -0.32 -14.55 -7.36
N GLN A 96 0.38 -15.15 -8.32
CA GLN A 96 0.90 -16.51 -8.21
C GLN A 96 2.00 -16.60 -7.16
N GLN A 97 2.96 -15.68 -7.21
CA GLN A 97 4.10 -15.65 -6.28
C GLN A 97 3.65 -15.57 -4.82
N PHE A 98 2.64 -14.75 -4.53
CA PHE A 98 2.12 -14.55 -3.18
C PHE A 98 0.92 -15.44 -2.86
N ALA A 99 0.56 -16.36 -3.75
CA ALA A 99 -0.54 -17.32 -3.59
C ALA A 99 -1.86 -16.66 -3.18
N VAL A 100 -2.18 -15.53 -3.80
CA VAL A 100 -3.40 -14.77 -3.51
C VAL A 100 -4.61 -15.48 -4.09
N GLN A 101 -5.56 -15.85 -3.22
CA GLN A 101 -6.77 -16.62 -3.59
C GLN A 101 -8.07 -15.82 -3.42
N GLY A 102 -7.99 -14.63 -2.86
CA GLY A 102 -9.18 -13.79 -2.63
C GLY A 102 -8.81 -12.33 -2.46
N TYR A 103 -9.82 -11.48 -2.46
CA TYR A 103 -9.66 -10.04 -2.39
C TYR A 103 -10.58 -9.43 -1.34
N PRO A 104 -10.12 -8.40 -0.60
CA PRO A 104 -8.77 -7.85 -0.64
C PRO A 104 -7.77 -8.76 0.04
N THR A 105 -6.54 -8.77 -0.46
CA THR A 105 -5.39 -9.33 0.24
C THR A 105 -4.29 -8.29 0.23
N VAL A 106 -3.70 -8.03 1.37
CA VAL A 106 -2.59 -7.08 1.53
C VAL A 106 -1.38 -7.84 2.05
N TRP A 107 -0.33 -7.91 1.23
CA TRP A 107 0.96 -8.46 1.63
C TRP A 107 1.91 -7.37 2.04
N PHE A 108 2.69 -7.62 3.07
CA PHE A 108 3.82 -6.78 3.48
C PHE A 108 5.11 -7.49 3.11
N VAL A 109 6.01 -6.77 2.47
CA VAL A 109 7.26 -7.33 1.98
C VAL A 109 8.43 -6.40 2.26
N ASN A 110 9.57 -6.97 2.60
CA ASN A 110 10.84 -6.25 2.60
C ASN A 110 11.45 -6.32 1.20
N VAL A 111 12.13 -5.25 0.80
CA VAL A 111 12.76 -5.16 -0.51
C VAL A 111 14.25 -5.01 -0.34
N THR A 112 15.02 -5.85 -1.01
CA THR A 112 16.47 -5.73 -1.14
C THR A 112 16.86 -5.69 -2.61
N LYS A 113 17.91 -4.93 -2.91
CA LYS A 113 18.47 -4.89 -4.26
C LYS A 113 19.78 -5.67 -4.27
N VAL A 114 19.86 -6.65 -5.15
CA VAL A 114 21.09 -7.44 -5.38
C VAL A 114 21.45 -7.28 -6.85
N GLU A 115 22.57 -6.61 -7.12
CA GLU A 115 22.96 -6.19 -8.47
C GLU A 115 21.86 -5.30 -9.09
N ASP A 116 21.26 -5.69 -10.22
CA ASP A 116 20.20 -4.92 -10.88
C ASP A 116 18.80 -5.51 -10.63
N LYS A 117 18.69 -6.44 -9.67
CA LYS A 117 17.42 -7.14 -9.38
C LYS A 117 16.91 -6.81 -7.99
N PHE A 118 15.59 -6.74 -7.87
CA PHE A 118 14.91 -6.58 -6.59
C PHE A 118 14.44 -7.93 -6.06
N ASN A 119 14.74 -8.20 -4.80
CA ASN A 119 14.21 -9.34 -4.08
C ASN A 119 13.11 -8.89 -3.13
N LEU A 120 11.93 -9.51 -3.26
CA LEU A 120 10.78 -9.26 -2.41
C LEU A 120 10.69 -10.37 -1.36
N ALA A 121 10.99 -10.05 -0.11
CA ALA A 121 10.92 -11.00 0.99
C ALA A 121 9.58 -10.85 1.71
N PRO A 122 8.66 -11.83 1.60
CA PRO A 122 7.34 -11.73 2.23
C PRO A 122 7.46 -11.78 3.75
N LEU A 123 6.70 -10.91 4.42
CA LEU A 123 6.58 -10.91 5.89
C LEU A 123 5.32 -11.67 6.30
N ASN A 124 4.16 -11.13 5.98
CA ASN A 124 2.86 -11.76 6.18
C ASN A 124 1.78 -10.94 5.46
N SER A 125 0.55 -11.41 5.51
CA SER A 125 -0.59 -10.75 4.87
C SER A 125 -1.76 -10.56 5.82
N GLN A 126 -2.64 -9.63 5.47
CA GLN A 126 -3.94 -9.46 6.09
C GLN A 126 -4.94 -9.01 5.03
N GLY A 127 -6.21 -9.23 5.29
CA GLY A 127 -7.30 -8.75 4.44
C GLY A 127 -8.04 -7.59 5.08
N TYR A 128 -9.36 -7.60 4.92
CA TYR A 128 -10.24 -6.70 5.64
C TYR A 128 -10.31 -7.12 7.13
N LEU A 129 -10.19 -6.14 8.01
CA LEU A 129 -10.41 -6.32 9.44
C LEU A 129 -11.47 -5.32 9.90
N GLN A 130 -12.44 -5.80 10.66
CA GLN A 130 -13.43 -4.95 11.29
C GLN A 130 -12.80 -4.13 12.42
N GLY A 131 -13.20 -2.87 12.56
CA GLY A 131 -12.75 -2.01 13.66
C GLY A 131 -12.07 -0.72 13.21
N GLY A 132 -12.05 -0.45 11.91
CA GLY A 132 -11.54 0.80 11.36
C GLY A 132 -10.02 0.87 11.23
N PRO A 133 -9.46 2.08 11.01
CA PRO A 133 -8.05 2.24 10.67
C PRO A 133 -7.12 1.85 11.82
N ASP A 134 -7.47 2.12 13.06
CA ASP A 134 -6.57 1.85 14.19
C ASP A 134 -6.33 0.36 14.39
N VAL A 135 -7.37 -0.46 14.29
CA VAL A 135 -7.25 -1.92 14.37
C VAL A 135 -6.42 -2.45 13.21
N TRP A 136 -6.73 -2.01 12.00
CA TRP A 136 -6.04 -2.47 10.79
C TRP A 136 -4.54 -2.10 10.82
N ILE A 137 -4.23 -0.86 11.17
CA ILE A 137 -2.86 -0.35 11.25
C ILE A 137 -2.08 -1.05 12.37
N THR A 138 -2.71 -1.29 13.53
CA THR A 138 -2.07 -2.01 14.64
C THR A 138 -1.64 -3.41 14.21
N ASN A 139 -2.49 -4.13 13.49
CA ASN A 139 -2.13 -5.45 12.96
C ASN A 139 -1.04 -5.36 11.89
N ALA A 140 -1.09 -4.36 11.01
CA ALA A 140 -0.05 -4.11 10.01
C ALA A 140 1.31 -3.86 10.66
N LYS A 141 1.36 -3.03 11.70
CA LYS A 141 2.59 -2.77 12.47
C LYS A 141 3.14 -4.04 13.10
N SER A 142 2.28 -4.90 13.61
CA SER A 142 2.69 -6.20 14.17
C SER A 142 3.37 -7.07 13.12
N ILE A 143 2.80 -7.14 11.91
CA ILE A 143 3.40 -7.87 10.80
C ILE A 143 4.77 -7.30 10.43
N LEU A 144 4.87 -5.98 10.31
CA LEU A 144 6.12 -5.30 9.94
C LEU A 144 7.22 -5.48 11.00
N ASN A 145 6.85 -5.67 12.26
CA ASN A 145 7.78 -5.90 13.36
C ASN A 145 8.06 -7.40 13.59
N GLY A 146 7.69 -8.27 12.67
CA GLY A 146 7.90 -9.72 12.77
C GLY A 146 6.99 -10.42 13.76
N GLY A 147 5.80 -9.89 14.04
CA GLY A 147 4.82 -10.48 14.94
C GLY A 147 5.14 -10.29 16.44
N LYS A 148 5.99 -9.35 16.76
CA LYS A 148 6.36 -8.99 18.16
C LYS A 148 5.42 -7.97 18.77
#